data_c0a464cc242fae8da42b53b057b10315
#
_entry.id   c0a464cc242fae8da42b53b057b10315
#
_cell.length_a   1.000
_cell.length_b   1.000
_cell.length_c   1.000
_cell.angle_alpha   90.00
_cell.angle_beta   90.00
_cell.angle_gamma   90.00
#
_symmetry.space_group_name_H-M   'P 1'
#
loop_
_entity.id
_entity.type
_entity.pdbx_description
1 polymer ?
#
loop_
_entity_poly.entity_id
_entity_poly.type
_entity_poly.pdbx_seq_one_letter_code
_entity_poly.pdbx_strand_id
1 'polypeptide(L)'
;MNKNKVVNHNISINCKILLSQACYSHNDAQDCLSKNGTYFNRTCFDGNYSLAHNLSFLVRNMTKKPPAEEYFGHYVLGESSGIEETGGIRWSLALCLVLAWVIVFLCLSKGVQSSGKVVYFTALFPYVVLVILFFRGVTLPGAKEGILFYVTPDWSRLATAQVWGDAAVQIFFALSPAWGGLITLSSYNKFHNNCYKDSLIVSISNVLTSIFAGFVIFSVIGYLAHELNVKVDRVVDEGAGLAFIVYPEVVARLPVAPLWAFLFFFMLLTLGLDSQFALLETVTTAILDRFPALREKKTWVVFFLSVLGYSGGIIFTTNAGVYWLTLFDKYAANFSVLIIAICECLLISWNYGAEKFLRDIEKMIGTKSYAWSLFWTAMWKVLTPATLVKLSLLMQPTDEWGPPPKLATFKTGDPAEDASSEYIRKNSFDNPSFNVTYTFETAI
;
A
#
# COMPACT_ATOMS: atom_id res chain seq x y z
N MET A 1 36.58 -4.23 35.24
CA MET A 1 35.71 -3.72 34.17
C MET A 1 35.43 -2.25 34.45
N ASN A 2 36.08 -1.36 33.69
CA ASN A 2 36.05 0.08 33.94
C ASN A 2 34.74 0.69 33.45
N LYS A 3 33.89 1.15 34.37
CA LYS A 3 32.59 1.80 34.13
C LYS A 3 32.69 3.23 33.56
N ASN A 4 33.87 3.75 33.26
CA ASN A 4 34.08 5.19 32.98
C ASN A 4 34.25 5.58 31.52
N LYS A 5 33.79 4.77 30.53
CA LYS A 5 33.93 5.09 29.10
C LYS A 5 32.64 5.18 28.31
N VAL A 6 31.50 5.05 28.99
CA VAL A 6 30.20 5.26 28.39
C VAL A 6 29.75 6.68 28.76
N VAL A 7 29.65 7.57 27.79
CA VAL A 7 29.04 8.88 28.00
C VAL A 7 27.56 8.65 28.22
N ASN A 8 27.11 8.58 29.46
CA ASN A 8 25.70 8.46 29.82
C ASN A 8 24.98 9.75 29.41
N HIS A 9 24.48 9.79 28.20
CA HIS A 9 23.50 10.77 27.76
C HIS A 9 22.13 10.12 27.66
N ASN A 10 21.10 10.90 27.98
CA ASN A 10 19.70 10.54 27.82
C ASN A 10 19.47 10.03 26.40
N ILE A 11 19.51 8.69 26.25
CA ILE A 11 19.23 8.01 25.01
C ILE A 11 17.78 8.33 24.65
N SER A 12 17.55 8.79 23.45
CA SER A 12 16.20 9.02 22.91
C SER A 12 15.28 7.82 23.20
N ILE A 13 14.05 8.10 23.57
CA ILE A 13 13.02 7.10 23.90
C ILE A 13 12.83 6.09 22.76
N ASN A 14 13.19 6.46 21.55
CA ASN A 14 12.90 5.74 20.32
C ASN A 14 13.55 4.36 20.20
N CYS A 15 14.80 4.18 20.65
CA CYS A 15 15.46 2.85 20.63
C CYS A 15 15.48 2.13 21.99
N LYS A 16 14.98 2.75 23.09
CA LYS A 16 15.03 2.13 24.43
C LYS A 16 14.06 0.95 24.63
N ILE A 17 12.94 0.99 23.96
CA ILE A 17 11.85 0.02 24.09
C ILE A 17 12.07 -1.17 23.16
N LEU A 18 12.95 -1.05 22.17
CA LEU A 18 13.11 -1.98 21.06
C LEU A 18 14.25 -2.97 21.35
N LEU A 19 14.04 -4.22 20.99
CA LEU A 19 14.84 -5.36 21.41
C LEU A 19 16.03 -5.66 20.49
N SER A 20 16.03 -5.12 19.24
CA SER A 20 17.05 -5.45 18.25
C SER A 20 18.29 -4.57 18.37
N GLN A 21 19.46 -5.16 18.11
CA GLN A 21 20.74 -4.45 18.00
C GLN A 21 20.87 -3.63 16.70
N ALA A 22 19.99 -3.86 15.73
CA ALA A 22 19.98 -3.18 14.42
C ALA A 22 19.36 -1.79 14.46
N CYS A 23 18.64 -1.43 15.54
CA CYS A 23 18.01 -0.12 15.67
C CYS A 23 19.04 1.01 15.65
N TYR A 24 18.91 1.91 14.68
CA TYR A 24 19.80 3.04 14.46
C TYR A 24 19.03 4.36 14.47
N SER A 25 19.19 5.14 15.54
CA SER A 25 18.63 6.48 15.63
C SER A 25 19.60 7.49 15.02
N HIS A 26 19.18 8.14 13.94
CA HIS A 26 19.99 9.13 13.26
C HIS A 26 20.29 10.36 14.12
N ASN A 27 19.32 10.81 14.91
CA ASN A 27 19.47 11.93 15.83
C ASN A 27 20.50 11.64 16.93
N ASP A 28 20.41 10.45 17.56
CA ASP A 28 21.36 10.03 18.59
C ASP A 28 22.78 9.84 18.00
N ALA A 29 22.85 9.40 16.74
CA ALA A 29 24.12 9.25 16.04
C ALA A 29 24.76 10.62 15.72
N GLN A 30 23.98 11.62 15.31
CA GLN A 30 24.45 12.99 15.10
C GLN A 30 24.92 13.63 16.41
N ASP A 31 24.16 13.47 17.48
CA ASP A 31 24.54 13.95 18.80
C ASP A 31 25.83 13.31 19.30
N CYS A 32 26.02 12.02 19.00
CA CYS A 32 27.24 11.31 19.32
C CYS A 32 28.44 11.80 18.48
N LEU A 33 28.23 12.03 17.20
CA LEU A 33 29.25 12.58 16.30
C LEU A 33 29.67 14.01 16.70
N SER A 34 28.73 14.85 17.12
CA SER A 34 29.04 16.20 17.61
C SER A 34 29.96 16.19 18.83
N LYS A 35 30.02 15.09 19.55
CA LYS A 35 30.89 14.83 20.72
C LYS A 35 32.13 14.01 20.37
N ASN A 36 32.48 13.91 19.08
CA ASN A 36 33.59 13.09 18.58
C ASN A 36 33.49 11.60 18.96
N GLY A 37 32.27 11.09 19.17
CA GLY A 37 32.01 9.69 19.47
C GLY A 37 31.52 8.90 18.26
N THR A 38 31.48 7.55 18.42
CA THR A 38 30.87 6.65 17.44
C THR A 38 29.62 6.01 18.03
N TYR A 39 28.48 6.17 17.37
CA TYR A 39 27.23 5.55 17.78
C TYR A 39 27.16 4.11 17.30
N PHE A 40 27.14 3.17 18.24
CA PHE A 40 27.06 1.74 17.95
C PHE A 40 26.23 1.05 19.04
N ASN A 41 25.37 0.12 18.62
CA ASN A 41 24.52 -0.66 19.51
C ASN A 41 23.80 0.20 20.57
N ARG A 42 23.14 1.29 20.12
CA ARG A 42 22.36 2.24 20.95
C ARG A 42 23.15 3.01 22.01
N THR A 43 24.46 2.94 21.95
CA THR A 43 25.37 3.65 22.89
C THR A 43 26.34 4.52 22.09
N CYS A 44 26.69 5.66 22.69
CA CYS A 44 27.72 6.52 22.14
C CYS A 44 29.06 6.14 22.82
N PHE A 45 30.02 5.75 22.00
CA PHE A 45 31.37 5.39 22.44
C PHE A 45 32.32 6.54 22.12
N ASP A 46 33.23 6.80 23.04
CA ASP A 46 34.28 7.79 22.85
C ASP A 46 35.20 7.44 21.68
N GLY A 47 35.73 8.47 20.98
CA GLY A 47 36.56 8.30 19.79
C GLY A 47 37.77 7.38 20.00
N ASN A 48 38.42 7.45 21.16
CA ASN A 48 39.57 6.59 21.53
C ASN A 48 39.18 5.12 21.68
N TYR A 49 38.00 4.85 22.26
CA TYR A 49 37.46 3.49 22.37
C TYR A 49 37.02 2.95 21.01
N SER A 50 36.45 3.80 20.20
CA SER A 50 36.00 3.48 18.86
C SER A 50 37.12 3.06 17.92
N LEU A 51 38.27 3.75 17.99
CA LEU A 51 39.49 3.40 17.24
C LEU A 51 40.09 2.09 17.71
N ALA A 52 40.16 1.87 19.05
CA ALA A 52 40.75 0.66 19.62
C ALA A 52 39.97 -0.62 19.27
N HIS A 53 38.65 -0.50 18.97
CA HIS A 53 37.77 -1.65 18.72
C HIS A 53 37.23 -1.67 17.27
N ASN A 54 37.78 -0.86 16.37
CA ASN A 54 37.33 -0.75 14.97
C ASN A 54 35.80 -0.56 14.80
N LEU A 55 35.15 0.17 15.71
CA LEU A 55 33.70 0.34 15.72
C LEU A 55 33.18 1.04 14.46
N SER A 56 33.99 1.90 13.86
CA SER A 56 33.63 2.57 12.59
C SER A 56 33.46 1.58 11.44
N PHE A 57 34.26 0.51 11.39
CA PHE A 57 34.10 -0.57 10.41
C PHE A 57 32.84 -1.39 10.67
N LEU A 58 32.57 -1.72 11.95
CA LEU A 58 31.37 -2.45 12.33
C LEU A 58 30.09 -1.66 12.02
N VAL A 59 30.06 -0.35 12.31
CA VAL A 59 28.92 0.54 11.98
C VAL A 59 28.71 0.68 10.48
N ARG A 60 29.77 0.63 9.68
CA ARG A 60 29.68 0.70 8.22
C ARG A 60 29.05 -0.57 7.62
N ASN A 61 29.32 -1.73 8.19
CA ASN A 61 28.83 -3.03 7.70
C ASN A 61 27.52 -3.47 8.39
N MET A 62 27.02 -2.72 9.36
CA MET A 62 25.79 -3.04 10.08
C MET A 62 24.57 -2.64 9.27
N THR A 63 23.59 -3.52 9.16
CA THR A 63 22.25 -3.17 8.68
C THR A 63 21.62 -2.15 9.63
N LYS A 64 21.39 -0.94 9.17
CA LYS A 64 20.81 0.14 9.95
C LYS A 64 19.33 0.18 9.68
N LYS A 65 18.52 -0.10 10.71
CA LYS A 65 17.07 0.01 10.64
C LYS A 65 16.58 1.23 11.39
N PRO A 66 15.72 2.07 10.80
CA PRO A 66 15.14 3.21 11.50
C PRO A 66 14.26 2.75 12.67
N PRO A 67 14.12 3.56 13.72
CA PRO A 67 13.32 3.21 14.90
C PRO A 67 11.87 2.86 14.58
N ALA A 68 11.27 3.51 13.59
CA ALA A 68 9.90 3.24 13.17
C ALA A 68 9.74 1.84 12.55
N GLU A 69 10.72 1.38 11.76
CA GLU A 69 10.73 0.03 11.17
C GLU A 69 10.86 -1.05 12.25
N GLU A 70 11.79 -0.88 13.16
CA GLU A 70 11.97 -1.79 14.30
C GLU A 70 10.73 -1.86 15.19
N TYR A 71 10.13 -0.70 15.48
CA TYR A 71 8.91 -0.63 16.27
C TYR A 71 7.74 -1.35 15.57
N PHE A 72 7.56 -1.10 14.28
CA PHE A 72 6.50 -1.72 13.51
C PHE A 72 6.70 -3.23 13.40
N GLY A 73 7.88 -3.71 12.97
CA GLY A 73 8.15 -5.13 12.77
C GLY A 73 8.15 -5.93 14.09
N HIS A 74 8.92 -5.49 15.09
CA HIS A 74 9.09 -6.30 16.30
C HIS A 74 8.05 -6.04 17.38
N TYR A 75 7.64 -4.79 17.60
CA TYR A 75 6.69 -4.48 18.67
C TYR A 75 5.23 -4.60 18.21
N VAL A 76 4.87 -4.01 17.09
CA VAL A 76 3.48 -4.04 16.61
C VAL A 76 3.14 -5.39 16.02
N LEU A 77 3.89 -5.83 15.01
CA LEU A 77 3.63 -7.09 14.30
C LEU A 77 4.14 -8.31 15.07
N GLY A 78 5.29 -8.19 15.73
CA GLY A 78 5.99 -9.32 16.35
C GLY A 78 6.40 -10.35 15.30
N GLU A 79 6.94 -9.86 14.18
CA GLU A 79 7.24 -10.62 12.99
C GLU A 79 8.11 -11.85 13.29
N SER A 80 7.72 -13.01 12.75
CA SER A 80 8.48 -14.26 12.81
C SER A 80 9.59 -14.30 11.75
N SER A 81 10.47 -15.29 11.80
CA SER A 81 11.56 -15.44 10.84
C SER A 81 11.09 -15.86 9.43
N GLY A 82 9.83 -16.31 9.29
CA GLY A 82 9.26 -16.72 8.02
C GLY A 82 7.82 -17.21 8.15
N ILE A 83 7.18 -17.46 7.00
CA ILE A 83 5.79 -17.92 6.90
C ILE A 83 5.57 -19.28 7.58
N GLU A 84 6.62 -20.10 7.67
CA GLU A 84 6.60 -21.45 8.27
C GLU A 84 6.39 -21.39 9.79
N GLU A 85 6.83 -20.31 10.43
CA GLU A 85 6.67 -20.08 11.86
C GLU A 85 5.44 -19.20 12.11
N THR A 86 4.27 -19.79 12.13
CA THR A 86 2.99 -19.05 12.32
C THR A 86 2.97 -18.28 13.65
N GLY A 87 3.65 -18.79 14.68
CA GLY A 87 3.72 -18.17 15.99
C GLY A 87 2.37 -18.07 16.70
N GLY A 88 2.27 -17.14 17.64
CA GLY A 88 1.06 -16.89 18.41
C GLY A 88 0.20 -15.76 17.79
N ILE A 89 -1.05 -15.65 18.25
CA ILE A 89 -1.94 -14.54 17.92
C ILE A 89 -1.48 -13.29 18.68
N ARG A 90 -1.31 -12.18 17.98
CA ARG A 90 -1.07 -10.87 18.59
C ARG A 90 -2.43 -10.27 19.02
N TRP A 91 -2.76 -10.43 20.29
CA TRP A 91 -4.06 -10.02 20.83
C TRP A 91 -4.37 -8.53 20.61
N SER A 92 -3.35 -7.66 20.62
CA SER A 92 -3.53 -6.24 20.31
C SER A 92 -4.10 -6.03 18.89
N LEU A 93 -3.54 -6.72 17.88
CA LEU A 93 -4.02 -6.66 16.50
C LEU A 93 -5.38 -7.33 16.35
N ALA A 94 -5.59 -8.49 16.99
CA ALA A 94 -6.85 -9.20 16.95
C ALA A 94 -8.00 -8.36 17.54
N LEU A 95 -7.78 -7.62 18.65
CA LEU A 95 -8.76 -6.71 19.22
C LEU A 95 -9.06 -5.51 18.33
N CYS A 96 -8.03 -4.94 17.66
CA CYS A 96 -8.23 -3.90 16.66
C CYS A 96 -9.06 -4.42 15.47
N LEU A 97 -8.83 -5.65 15.04
CA LEU A 97 -9.60 -6.30 13.99
C LEU A 97 -11.08 -6.50 14.41
N VAL A 98 -11.33 -6.95 15.65
CA VAL A 98 -12.70 -7.01 16.20
C VAL A 98 -13.36 -5.64 16.14
N LEU A 99 -12.67 -4.59 16.62
CA LEU A 99 -13.20 -3.24 16.63
C LEU A 99 -13.55 -2.77 15.21
N ALA A 100 -12.69 -3.00 14.23
CA ALA A 100 -12.94 -2.67 12.84
C ALA A 100 -14.21 -3.38 12.31
N TRP A 101 -14.34 -4.69 12.53
CA TRP A 101 -15.52 -5.45 12.11
C TRP A 101 -16.82 -5.02 12.83
N VAL A 102 -16.72 -4.63 14.09
CA VAL A 102 -17.87 -4.06 14.85
C VAL A 102 -18.31 -2.73 14.23
N ILE A 103 -17.37 -1.85 13.89
CA ILE A 103 -17.68 -0.58 13.21
C ILE A 103 -18.35 -0.85 11.85
N VAL A 104 -17.80 -1.74 11.04
CA VAL A 104 -18.37 -2.12 9.74
C VAL A 104 -19.77 -2.68 9.89
N PHE A 105 -19.99 -3.61 10.84
CA PHE A 105 -21.30 -4.16 11.14
C PHE A 105 -22.31 -3.07 11.53
N LEU A 106 -21.96 -2.19 12.46
CA LEU A 106 -22.83 -1.12 12.91
C LEU A 106 -23.20 -0.14 11.79
N CYS A 107 -22.27 0.18 10.91
CA CYS A 107 -22.50 1.07 9.77
C CYS A 107 -23.44 0.45 8.72
N LEU A 108 -23.30 -0.86 8.44
CA LEU A 108 -24.08 -1.52 7.39
C LEU A 108 -25.38 -2.16 7.86
N SER A 109 -25.53 -2.43 9.18
CA SER A 109 -26.68 -3.11 9.76
C SER A 109 -28.00 -2.39 9.50
N LYS A 110 -28.00 -1.05 9.47
CA LYS A 110 -29.18 -0.22 9.22
C LYS A 110 -29.49 0.06 7.75
N GLY A 111 -28.72 -0.53 6.83
CA GLY A 111 -28.88 -0.40 5.38
C GLY A 111 -28.26 0.86 4.78
N VAL A 112 -28.34 0.96 3.45
CA VAL A 112 -27.68 1.96 2.60
C VAL A 112 -28.00 3.41 2.97
N GLN A 113 -29.19 3.69 3.51
CA GLN A 113 -29.57 5.05 3.94
C GLN A 113 -28.76 5.56 5.14
N SER A 114 -28.35 4.67 6.04
CA SER A 114 -27.52 5.02 7.18
C SER A 114 -26.03 5.03 6.82
N SER A 115 -25.59 4.04 6.06
CA SER A 115 -24.21 3.96 5.57
C SER A 115 -23.87 5.13 4.65
N GLY A 116 -24.78 5.58 3.78
CA GLY A 116 -24.55 6.71 2.90
C GLY A 116 -24.13 8.00 3.61
N LYS A 117 -24.66 8.28 4.80
CA LYS A 117 -24.23 9.47 5.57
C LYS A 117 -22.82 9.32 6.14
N VAL A 118 -22.47 8.11 6.58
CA VAL A 118 -21.11 7.81 7.06
C VAL A 118 -20.12 7.88 5.92
N VAL A 119 -20.48 7.32 4.76
CA VAL A 119 -19.66 7.33 3.54
C VAL A 119 -19.34 8.75 3.07
N TYR A 120 -20.28 9.70 3.16
CA TYR A 120 -19.96 11.10 2.85
C TYR A 120 -18.82 11.65 3.71
N PHE A 121 -18.81 11.31 5.00
CA PHE A 121 -17.73 11.73 5.89
C PHE A 121 -16.43 10.97 5.58
N THR A 122 -16.48 9.65 5.50
CA THR A 122 -15.28 8.81 5.26
C THR A 122 -14.64 9.09 3.92
N ALA A 123 -15.43 9.39 2.88
CA ALA A 123 -14.91 9.72 1.55
C ALA A 123 -14.34 11.14 1.44
N LEU A 124 -14.93 12.15 2.13
CA LEU A 124 -14.48 13.54 2.02
C LEU A 124 -13.36 13.90 3.00
N PHE A 125 -13.36 13.30 4.18
CA PHE A 125 -12.36 13.59 5.22
C PHE A 125 -10.91 13.38 4.75
N PRO A 126 -10.56 12.31 4.03
CA PRO A 126 -9.22 12.10 3.48
C PRO A 126 -8.74 13.26 2.60
N TYR A 127 -9.62 13.81 1.76
CA TYR A 127 -9.26 14.96 0.91
C TYR A 127 -8.92 16.20 1.74
N VAL A 128 -9.66 16.45 2.81
CA VAL A 128 -9.36 17.57 3.72
C VAL A 128 -7.98 17.37 4.35
N VAL A 129 -7.69 16.16 4.83
CA VAL A 129 -6.38 15.86 5.41
C VAL A 129 -5.26 15.95 4.37
N LEU A 130 -5.47 15.42 3.16
CA LEU A 130 -4.48 15.51 2.07
C LEU A 130 -4.17 16.98 1.73
N VAL A 131 -5.17 17.85 1.69
CA VAL A 131 -4.95 19.29 1.45
C VAL A 131 -4.12 19.90 2.59
N ILE A 132 -4.43 19.59 3.84
CA ILE A 132 -3.65 20.08 5.00
C ILE A 132 -2.21 19.56 4.94
N LEU A 133 -2.02 18.27 4.64
CA LEU A 133 -0.69 17.65 4.51
C LEU A 133 0.08 18.24 3.33
N PHE A 134 -0.59 18.57 2.22
CA PHE A 134 0.03 19.23 1.07
C PHE A 134 0.66 20.56 1.45
N PHE A 135 -0.14 21.46 2.05
CA PHE A 135 0.38 22.78 2.46
C PHE A 135 1.52 22.64 3.48
N ARG A 136 1.41 21.68 4.39
CA ARG A 136 2.49 21.43 5.35
C ARG A 136 3.72 20.82 4.67
N GLY A 137 3.53 19.80 3.81
CA GLY A 137 4.61 19.10 3.12
C GLY A 137 5.45 20.02 2.25
N VAL A 138 4.81 20.86 1.44
CA VAL A 138 5.50 21.78 0.51
C VAL A 138 6.33 22.84 1.25
N THR A 139 5.96 23.20 2.49
CA THR A 139 6.71 24.18 3.31
C THR A 139 7.94 23.57 4.00
N LEU A 140 8.16 22.26 3.92
CA LEU A 140 9.29 21.59 4.56
C LEU A 140 10.58 21.77 3.74
N PRO A 141 11.75 21.86 4.40
CA PRO A 141 13.03 21.88 3.71
C PRO A 141 13.24 20.53 2.97
N GLY A 142 13.77 20.60 1.74
CA GLY A 142 13.94 19.38 0.90
C GLY A 142 12.69 18.92 0.14
N ALA A 143 11.50 19.44 0.41
CA ALA A 143 10.26 19.10 -0.30
C ALA A 143 10.38 19.32 -1.82
N LYS A 144 11.07 20.38 -2.23
CA LYS A 144 11.30 20.69 -3.65
C LYS A 144 12.02 19.56 -4.38
N GLU A 145 13.02 18.94 -3.75
CA GLU A 145 13.80 17.84 -4.33
C GLU A 145 12.93 16.59 -4.52
N GLY A 146 12.07 16.28 -3.54
CA GLY A 146 11.11 15.18 -3.64
C GLY A 146 10.08 15.41 -4.76
N ILE A 147 9.49 16.62 -4.82
CA ILE A 147 8.53 16.98 -5.88
C ILE A 147 9.22 16.94 -7.25
N LEU A 148 10.44 17.44 -7.37
CA LEU A 148 11.19 17.41 -8.62
C LEU A 148 11.46 15.96 -9.06
N PHE A 149 11.83 15.08 -8.13
CA PHE A 149 11.99 13.67 -8.38
C PHE A 149 10.71 13.03 -8.92
N TYR A 150 9.55 13.35 -8.35
CA TYR A 150 8.24 12.84 -8.78
C TYR A 150 7.86 13.30 -10.19
N VAL A 151 8.12 14.58 -10.52
CA VAL A 151 7.66 15.16 -11.81
C VAL A 151 8.68 14.98 -12.93
N THR A 152 9.95 14.70 -12.62
CA THR A 152 10.98 14.54 -13.65
C THR A 152 10.82 13.22 -14.39
N PRO A 153 10.44 13.22 -15.69
CA PRO A 153 10.20 11.99 -16.43
C PRO A 153 11.51 11.37 -16.91
N ASP A 154 11.58 10.05 -16.84
CA ASP A 154 12.59 9.27 -17.54
C ASP A 154 12.01 8.75 -18.87
N TRP A 155 12.21 9.53 -19.92
CA TRP A 155 11.71 9.23 -21.26
C TRP A 155 12.24 7.92 -21.84
N SER A 156 13.40 7.45 -21.40
CA SER A 156 14.00 6.21 -21.86
C SER A 156 13.14 4.99 -21.48
N ARG A 157 12.50 5.05 -20.33
CA ARG A 157 11.63 3.97 -19.84
C ARG A 157 10.32 3.83 -20.61
N LEU A 158 9.82 4.88 -21.24
CA LEU A 158 8.63 4.79 -22.09
C LEU A 158 8.79 3.87 -23.31
N ALA A 159 10.02 3.58 -23.71
CA ALA A 159 10.30 2.61 -24.76
C ALA A 159 10.11 1.15 -24.30
N THR A 160 10.04 0.90 -23.00
CA THR A 160 9.87 -0.45 -22.44
C THR A 160 8.39 -0.80 -22.30
N ALA A 161 7.99 -2.01 -22.68
CA ALA A 161 6.61 -2.48 -22.55
C ALA A 161 6.17 -2.61 -21.07
N GLN A 162 7.13 -2.79 -20.17
CA GLN A 162 6.90 -2.98 -18.75
C GLN A 162 6.21 -1.77 -18.11
N VAL A 163 6.71 -0.54 -18.34
CA VAL A 163 6.12 0.68 -17.76
C VAL A 163 4.66 0.85 -18.15
N TRP A 164 4.30 0.51 -19.38
CA TRP A 164 2.91 0.53 -19.82
C TRP A 164 2.06 -0.56 -19.16
N GLY A 165 2.67 -1.74 -18.94
CA GLY A 165 2.04 -2.83 -18.21
C GLY A 165 1.74 -2.44 -16.77
N ASP A 166 2.73 -1.92 -16.05
CA ASP A 166 2.60 -1.51 -14.65
C ASP A 166 1.56 -0.39 -14.49
N ALA A 167 1.58 0.61 -15.38
CA ALA A 167 0.58 1.67 -15.39
C ALA A 167 -0.84 1.14 -15.64
N ALA A 168 -1.00 0.17 -16.56
CA ALA A 168 -2.29 -0.43 -16.84
C ALA A 168 -2.80 -1.27 -15.66
N VAL A 169 -1.92 -2.03 -14.99
CA VAL A 169 -2.24 -2.78 -13.76
C VAL A 169 -2.70 -1.81 -12.68
N GLN A 170 -1.96 -0.73 -12.47
CA GLN A 170 -2.28 0.27 -11.47
C GLN A 170 -3.66 0.89 -11.66
N ILE A 171 -3.98 1.35 -12.87
CA ILE A 171 -5.30 1.93 -13.17
C ILE A 171 -6.40 0.88 -13.07
N PHE A 172 -6.12 -0.38 -13.45
CA PHE A 172 -7.05 -1.48 -13.31
C PHE A 172 -7.43 -1.72 -11.84
N PHE A 173 -6.43 -1.74 -10.93
CA PHE A 173 -6.70 -1.91 -9.50
C PHE A 173 -7.36 -0.66 -8.89
N ALA A 174 -6.90 0.53 -9.22
CA ALA A 174 -7.44 1.78 -8.71
C ALA A 174 -8.93 1.98 -9.00
N LEU A 175 -9.38 1.59 -10.19
CA LEU A 175 -10.80 1.64 -10.57
C LEU A 175 -11.61 0.42 -10.11
N SER A 176 -10.96 -0.61 -9.58
CA SER A 176 -11.59 -1.83 -9.06
C SER A 176 -12.65 -2.45 -9.98
N PRO A 177 -12.42 -2.60 -11.31
CA PRO A 177 -13.34 -3.32 -12.16
C PRO A 177 -13.37 -4.80 -11.76
N ALA A 178 -14.46 -5.48 -12.09
CA ALA A 178 -14.67 -6.91 -11.78
C ALA A 178 -14.71 -7.30 -10.29
N TRP A 179 -14.64 -6.34 -9.37
CA TRP A 179 -14.85 -6.56 -7.94
C TRP A 179 -16.33 -6.54 -7.53
N GLY A 180 -17.21 -6.16 -8.44
CA GLY A 180 -18.65 -6.05 -8.21
C GLY A 180 -19.10 -4.81 -7.44
N GLY A 181 -18.19 -4.07 -6.80
CA GLY A 181 -18.52 -2.90 -5.98
C GLY A 181 -19.21 -1.79 -6.77
N LEU A 182 -18.65 -1.41 -7.91
CA LEU A 182 -19.24 -0.39 -8.78
C LEU A 182 -20.59 -0.83 -9.34
N ILE A 183 -20.76 -2.11 -9.68
CA ILE A 183 -22.03 -2.68 -10.15
C ILE A 183 -23.09 -2.57 -9.04
N THR A 184 -22.73 -2.98 -7.83
CA THR A 184 -23.62 -2.90 -6.67
C THR A 184 -24.02 -1.48 -6.35
N LEU A 185 -23.08 -0.55 -6.26
CA LEU A 185 -23.36 0.86 -5.96
C LEU A 185 -24.21 1.51 -7.06
N SER A 186 -23.95 1.21 -8.32
CA SER A 186 -24.74 1.72 -9.44
C SER A 186 -26.17 1.18 -9.45
N SER A 187 -26.41 -0.02 -8.92
CA SER A 187 -27.76 -0.62 -8.84
C SER A 187 -28.71 0.16 -7.94
N TYR A 188 -28.19 0.97 -7.03
CA TYR A 188 -28.99 1.86 -6.16
C TYR A 188 -29.37 3.19 -6.83
N ASN A 189 -28.80 3.51 -8.00
CA ASN A 189 -29.09 4.73 -8.72
C ASN A 189 -30.47 4.66 -9.40
N LYS A 190 -31.05 5.84 -9.64
CA LYS A 190 -32.28 5.94 -10.43
C LYS A 190 -32.01 5.56 -11.89
N PHE A 191 -32.99 4.96 -12.58
CA PHE A 191 -32.85 4.50 -13.97
C PHE A 191 -32.38 5.59 -14.94
N HIS A 192 -32.88 6.82 -14.82
CA HIS A 192 -32.51 7.95 -15.68
C HIS A 192 -31.25 8.69 -15.22
N ASN A 193 -30.45 8.10 -14.34
CA ASN A 193 -29.16 8.68 -13.98
C ASN A 193 -28.17 8.57 -15.16
N ASN A 194 -27.35 9.60 -15.36
CA ASN A 194 -26.38 9.62 -16.46
C ASN A 194 -25.12 8.83 -16.09
N CYS A 195 -25.19 7.50 -16.23
CA CYS A 195 -24.10 6.58 -15.91
C CYS A 195 -22.80 6.88 -16.69
N TYR A 196 -22.90 7.42 -17.91
CA TYR A 196 -21.73 7.79 -18.71
C TYR A 196 -20.95 8.97 -18.09
N LYS A 197 -21.70 9.99 -17.65
CA LYS A 197 -21.09 11.13 -16.96
C LYS A 197 -20.46 10.71 -15.63
N ASP A 198 -21.13 9.85 -14.87
CA ASP A 198 -20.62 9.34 -13.59
C ASP A 198 -19.33 8.53 -13.79
N SER A 199 -19.30 7.65 -14.79
CA SER A 199 -18.10 6.86 -15.13
C SER A 199 -16.91 7.75 -15.48
N LEU A 200 -17.11 8.82 -16.25
CA LEU A 200 -16.06 9.77 -16.59
C LEU A 200 -15.58 10.56 -15.36
N ILE A 201 -16.50 11.01 -14.51
CA ILE A 201 -16.16 11.75 -13.28
C ILE A 201 -15.31 10.86 -12.36
N VAL A 202 -15.74 9.62 -12.13
CA VAL A 202 -15.00 8.67 -11.28
C VAL A 202 -13.60 8.43 -11.83
N SER A 203 -13.47 8.12 -13.12
CA SER A 203 -12.18 7.83 -13.74
C SER A 203 -11.22 9.02 -13.72
N ILE A 204 -11.71 10.22 -14.05
CA ILE A 204 -10.89 11.43 -14.07
C ILE A 204 -10.51 11.84 -12.63
N SER A 205 -11.47 11.79 -11.70
CA SER A 205 -11.22 12.14 -10.29
C SER A 205 -10.20 11.21 -9.66
N ASN A 206 -10.23 9.91 -9.97
CA ASN A 206 -9.24 8.96 -9.51
C ASN A 206 -7.83 9.38 -9.94
N VAL A 207 -7.61 9.60 -11.24
CA VAL A 207 -6.29 10.03 -11.75
C VAL A 207 -5.83 11.34 -11.12
N LEU A 208 -6.72 12.33 -10.99
CA LEU A 208 -6.39 13.62 -10.37
C LEU A 208 -6.03 13.47 -8.89
N THR A 209 -6.77 12.63 -8.17
CA THR A 209 -6.49 12.33 -6.75
C THR A 209 -5.13 11.65 -6.59
N SER A 210 -4.81 10.66 -7.42
CA SER A 210 -3.52 9.96 -7.37
C SER A 210 -2.34 10.91 -7.65
N ILE A 211 -2.47 11.79 -8.66
CA ILE A 211 -1.46 12.81 -8.95
C ILE A 211 -1.30 13.76 -7.74
N PHE A 212 -2.40 14.22 -7.16
CA PHE A 212 -2.36 15.12 -6.00
C PHE A 212 -1.74 14.45 -4.77
N ALA A 213 -2.13 13.21 -4.47
CA ALA A 213 -1.54 12.41 -3.40
C ALA A 213 -0.04 12.20 -3.61
N GLY A 214 0.40 11.96 -4.85
CA GLY A 214 1.81 11.87 -5.21
C GLY A 214 2.60 13.13 -4.81
N PHE A 215 2.08 14.33 -5.07
CA PHE A 215 2.73 15.57 -4.61
C PHE A 215 2.86 15.64 -3.09
N VAL A 216 1.84 15.20 -2.35
CA VAL A 216 1.89 15.17 -0.88
C VAL A 216 2.97 14.21 -0.41
N ILE A 217 2.95 12.98 -0.92
CA ILE A 217 3.87 11.92 -0.51
C ILE A 217 5.32 12.28 -0.82
N PHE A 218 5.60 12.68 -2.07
CA PHE A 218 6.96 13.00 -2.47
C PHE A 218 7.51 14.28 -1.82
N SER A 219 6.65 15.22 -1.42
CA SER A 219 7.10 16.35 -0.60
C SER A 219 7.60 15.89 0.78
N VAL A 220 6.93 14.93 1.39
CA VAL A 220 7.29 14.34 2.69
C VAL A 220 8.54 13.46 2.57
N ILE A 221 8.65 12.64 1.52
CA ILE A 221 9.84 11.83 1.24
C ILE A 221 11.06 12.73 0.97
N GLY A 222 10.88 13.82 0.22
CA GLY A 222 11.94 14.79 -0.02
C GLY A 222 12.47 15.44 1.26
N TYR A 223 11.57 15.76 2.19
CA TYR A 223 11.97 16.25 3.52
C TYR A 223 12.78 15.18 4.28
N LEU A 224 12.35 13.93 4.28
CA LEU A 224 13.06 12.86 4.96
C LEU A 224 14.44 12.60 4.34
N ALA A 225 14.54 12.63 3.01
CA ALA A 225 15.80 12.51 2.30
C ALA A 225 16.78 13.64 2.65
N HIS A 226 16.27 14.88 2.77
CA HIS A 226 17.04 16.04 3.21
C HIS A 226 17.54 15.88 4.65
N GLU A 227 16.67 15.48 5.59
CA GLU A 227 17.03 15.26 6.99
C GLU A 227 18.06 14.13 7.18
N LEU A 228 17.95 13.07 6.40
CA LEU A 228 18.89 11.93 6.43
C LEU A 228 20.16 12.17 5.62
N ASN A 229 20.21 13.28 4.86
CA ASN A 229 21.29 13.61 3.94
C ASN A 229 21.60 12.48 2.95
N VAL A 230 20.54 11.88 2.38
CA VAL A 230 20.61 10.81 1.38
C VAL A 230 19.81 11.22 0.14
N LYS A 231 20.01 10.51 -0.96
CA LYS A 231 19.21 10.73 -2.16
C LYS A 231 17.78 10.24 -1.96
N VAL A 232 16.80 10.87 -2.64
CA VAL A 232 15.38 10.54 -2.57
C VAL A 232 15.12 9.07 -2.96
N ASP A 233 15.82 8.56 -3.97
CA ASP A 233 15.73 7.17 -4.44
C ASP A 233 16.04 6.10 -3.40
N ARG A 234 16.76 6.46 -2.33
CA ARG A 234 17.12 5.56 -1.21
C ARG A 234 16.14 5.57 -0.05
N VAL A 235 15.24 6.50 -0.04
CA VAL A 235 14.24 6.70 1.03
C VAL A 235 12.87 6.17 0.61
N VAL A 236 12.65 6.10 -0.70
CA VAL A 236 11.38 5.60 -1.25
C VAL A 236 11.22 4.14 -0.88
N ASP A 237 10.12 3.82 -0.22
CA ASP A 237 9.71 2.48 0.16
C ASP A 237 8.30 2.22 -0.40
N GLU A 238 7.86 0.98 -0.41
CA GLU A 238 6.62 0.54 -1.04
C GLU A 238 5.63 -0.05 -0.03
N GLY A 239 4.35 0.02 -0.35
CA GLY A 239 3.29 -0.64 0.39
C GLY A 239 3.16 -0.21 1.85
N ALA A 240 3.02 -1.19 2.74
CA ALA A 240 2.86 -0.97 4.19
C ALA A 240 4.05 -0.24 4.81
N GLY A 241 5.26 -0.42 4.28
CA GLY A 241 6.47 0.28 4.73
C GLY A 241 6.32 1.79 4.60
N LEU A 242 5.80 2.29 3.48
CA LEU A 242 5.57 3.72 3.29
C LEU A 242 4.61 4.30 4.33
N ALA A 243 3.48 3.63 4.57
CA ALA A 243 2.43 4.14 5.46
C ALA A 243 2.78 4.01 6.95
N PHE A 244 3.47 2.93 7.35
CA PHE A 244 3.69 2.62 8.77
C PHE A 244 5.14 2.80 9.24
N ILE A 245 6.08 3.06 8.34
CA ILE A 245 7.49 3.32 8.66
C ILE A 245 7.89 4.74 8.26
N VAL A 246 7.78 5.08 6.96
CA VAL A 246 8.26 6.37 6.44
C VAL A 246 7.45 7.54 7.00
N TYR A 247 6.13 7.47 6.95
CA TYR A 247 5.27 8.54 7.44
C TYR A 247 5.39 8.78 8.95
N PRO A 248 5.33 7.78 9.83
CA PRO A 248 5.56 7.97 11.26
C PRO A 248 6.92 8.57 11.58
N GLU A 249 7.97 8.17 10.87
CA GLU A 249 9.31 8.74 11.03
C GLU A 249 9.33 10.24 10.72
N VAL A 250 8.65 10.67 9.67
CA VAL A 250 8.52 12.10 9.32
C VAL A 250 7.64 12.83 10.32
N VAL A 251 6.49 12.27 10.66
CA VAL A 251 5.54 12.87 11.59
C VAL A 251 6.16 13.10 12.96
N ALA A 252 7.01 12.17 13.42
CA ALA A 252 7.72 12.30 14.70
C ALA A 252 8.67 13.51 14.74
N ARG A 253 9.12 14.00 13.58
CA ARG A 253 10.02 15.15 13.45
C ARG A 253 9.28 16.48 13.26
N LEU A 254 7.97 16.45 13.03
CA LEU A 254 7.16 17.67 12.85
C LEU A 254 6.79 18.31 14.20
N PRO A 255 6.64 19.64 14.26
CA PRO A 255 6.10 20.30 15.43
C PRO A 255 4.66 19.82 15.69
N VAL A 256 4.33 19.55 16.97
CA VAL A 256 3.02 18.99 17.36
C VAL A 256 2.77 17.61 16.73
N ALA A 257 3.77 16.74 16.74
CA ALA A 257 3.73 15.37 16.19
C ALA A 257 2.45 14.56 16.50
N PRO A 258 1.88 14.60 17.73
CA PRO A 258 0.65 13.85 18.01
C PRO A 258 -0.56 14.26 17.15
N LEU A 259 -0.67 15.53 16.79
CA LEU A 259 -1.76 16.02 15.93
C LEU A 259 -1.63 15.46 14.51
N TRP A 260 -0.43 15.52 13.95
CA TRP A 260 -0.15 15.01 12.61
C TRP A 260 -0.32 13.49 12.53
N ALA A 261 0.13 12.77 13.55
CA ALA A 261 -0.07 11.33 13.65
C ALA A 261 -1.58 10.98 13.69
N PHE A 262 -2.35 11.68 14.52
CA PHE A 262 -3.79 11.47 14.60
C PHE A 262 -4.49 11.72 13.26
N LEU A 263 -4.21 12.85 12.62
CA LEU A 263 -4.81 13.19 11.33
C LEU A 263 -4.47 12.13 10.26
N PHE A 264 -3.21 11.72 10.19
CA PHE A 264 -2.77 10.75 9.20
C PHE A 264 -3.37 9.36 9.42
N PHE A 265 -3.26 8.80 10.62
CA PHE A 265 -3.79 7.47 10.90
C PHE A 265 -5.32 7.43 10.89
N PHE A 266 -5.98 8.51 11.30
CA PHE A 266 -7.44 8.59 11.18
C PHE A 266 -7.89 8.70 9.72
N MET A 267 -7.13 9.38 8.87
CA MET A 267 -7.33 9.37 7.42
C MET A 267 -7.21 7.94 6.86
N LEU A 268 -6.13 7.22 7.17
CA LEU A 268 -5.96 5.83 6.73
C LEU A 268 -7.11 4.92 7.21
N LEU A 269 -7.56 5.11 8.45
CA LEU A 269 -8.69 4.35 9.00
C LEU A 269 -9.97 4.61 8.21
N THR A 270 -10.28 5.88 7.90
CA THR A 270 -11.50 6.23 7.14
C THR A 270 -11.47 5.68 5.73
N LEU A 271 -10.32 5.71 5.05
CA LEU A 271 -10.14 5.13 3.73
C LEU A 271 -10.33 3.60 3.73
N GLY A 272 -9.71 2.92 4.68
CA GLY A 272 -9.86 1.46 4.80
C GLY A 272 -11.30 1.04 5.11
N LEU A 273 -12.00 1.78 5.97
CA LEU A 273 -13.39 1.49 6.30
C LEU A 273 -14.32 1.68 5.10
N ASP A 274 -14.10 2.71 4.28
CA ASP A 274 -14.94 3.01 3.12
C ASP A 274 -14.87 1.88 2.07
N SER A 275 -13.65 1.42 1.76
CA SER A 275 -13.42 0.27 0.89
C SER A 275 -14.09 -1.00 1.45
N GLN A 276 -13.96 -1.25 2.75
CA GLN A 276 -14.57 -2.40 3.41
C GLN A 276 -16.10 -2.35 3.37
N PHE A 277 -16.71 -1.16 3.48
CA PHE A 277 -18.16 -1.01 3.34
C PHE A 277 -18.63 -1.41 1.94
N ALA A 278 -17.95 -0.96 0.89
CA ALA A 278 -18.29 -1.28 -0.49
C ALA A 278 -18.19 -2.79 -0.77
N LEU A 279 -17.11 -3.44 -0.32
CA LEU A 279 -16.91 -4.87 -0.51
C LEU A 279 -17.95 -5.71 0.23
N LEU A 280 -18.23 -5.40 1.50
CA LEU A 280 -19.20 -6.15 2.28
C LEU A 280 -20.64 -5.93 1.78
N GLU A 281 -21.00 -4.71 1.35
CA GLU A 281 -22.31 -4.43 0.75
C GLU A 281 -22.48 -5.19 -0.57
N THR A 282 -21.41 -5.34 -1.36
CA THR A 282 -21.42 -6.13 -2.60
C THR A 282 -21.81 -7.58 -2.33
N VAL A 283 -21.13 -8.22 -1.38
CA VAL A 283 -21.44 -9.61 -1.00
C VAL A 283 -22.84 -9.72 -0.41
N THR A 284 -23.22 -8.77 0.46
CA THR A 284 -24.54 -8.72 1.09
C THR A 284 -25.63 -8.61 0.04
N THR A 285 -25.49 -7.68 -0.92
CA THR A 285 -26.47 -7.47 -1.99
C THR A 285 -26.60 -8.70 -2.87
N ALA A 286 -25.49 -9.32 -3.25
CA ALA A 286 -25.49 -10.55 -4.04
C ALA A 286 -26.28 -11.69 -3.35
N ILE A 287 -26.10 -11.87 -2.05
CA ILE A 287 -26.82 -12.88 -1.26
C ILE A 287 -28.33 -12.53 -1.18
N LEU A 288 -28.67 -11.27 -0.92
CA LEU A 288 -30.06 -10.81 -0.79
C LEU A 288 -30.83 -10.88 -2.11
N ASP A 289 -30.13 -10.69 -3.24
CA ASP A 289 -30.73 -10.81 -4.56
C ASP A 289 -30.95 -12.28 -4.95
N ARG A 290 -30.03 -13.15 -4.54
CA ARG A 290 -30.18 -14.61 -4.77
C ARG A 290 -31.24 -15.23 -3.87
N PHE A 291 -31.38 -14.74 -2.62
CA PHE A 291 -32.30 -15.24 -1.61
C PHE A 291 -33.21 -14.12 -1.08
N PRO A 292 -34.27 -13.74 -1.80
CA PRO A 292 -35.14 -12.60 -1.42
C PRO A 292 -35.77 -12.70 -0.03
N ALA A 293 -35.97 -13.92 0.48
CA ALA A 293 -36.49 -14.18 1.82
C ALA A 293 -35.57 -13.63 2.93
N LEU A 294 -34.29 -13.43 2.66
CA LEU A 294 -33.33 -12.87 3.62
C LEU A 294 -33.34 -11.34 3.69
N ARG A 295 -34.07 -10.66 2.80
CA ARG A 295 -34.13 -9.19 2.78
C ARG A 295 -34.67 -8.60 4.09
N GLU A 296 -35.68 -9.24 4.69
CA GLU A 296 -36.20 -8.84 6.00
C GLU A 296 -35.18 -9.05 7.14
N LYS A 297 -34.24 -9.95 6.96
CA LYS A 297 -33.20 -10.33 7.93
C LYS A 297 -31.79 -9.81 7.53
N LYS A 298 -31.70 -8.71 6.75
CA LYS A 298 -30.42 -8.15 6.29
C LYS A 298 -29.40 -8.02 7.41
N THR A 299 -29.82 -7.56 8.59
CA THR A 299 -28.93 -7.38 9.75
C THR A 299 -28.22 -8.67 10.15
N TRP A 300 -28.94 -9.80 10.13
CA TRP A 300 -28.35 -11.11 10.44
C TRP A 300 -27.36 -11.56 9.35
N VAL A 301 -27.66 -11.30 8.08
CA VAL A 301 -26.74 -11.60 6.97
C VAL A 301 -25.44 -10.83 7.16
N VAL A 302 -25.50 -9.51 7.41
CA VAL A 302 -24.33 -8.68 7.68
C VAL A 302 -23.56 -9.17 8.91
N PHE A 303 -24.25 -9.56 9.97
CA PHE A 303 -23.63 -10.12 11.18
C PHE A 303 -22.81 -11.39 10.88
N PHE A 304 -23.42 -12.36 10.20
CA PHE A 304 -22.72 -13.59 9.85
C PHE A 304 -21.54 -13.36 8.91
N LEU A 305 -21.69 -12.45 7.94
CA LEU A 305 -20.57 -12.07 7.05
C LEU A 305 -19.44 -11.38 7.82
N SER A 306 -19.76 -10.53 8.79
CA SER A 306 -18.76 -9.89 9.65
C SER A 306 -18.00 -10.90 10.51
N VAL A 307 -18.71 -11.89 11.08
CA VAL A 307 -18.10 -12.98 11.85
C VAL A 307 -17.20 -13.85 10.94
N LEU A 308 -17.67 -14.16 9.74
CA LEU A 308 -16.88 -14.93 8.77
C LEU A 308 -15.62 -14.17 8.36
N GLY A 309 -15.74 -12.86 8.06
CA GLY A 309 -14.61 -12.01 7.71
C GLY A 309 -13.60 -11.87 8.86
N TYR A 310 -14.07 -11.72 10.09
CA TYR A 310 -13.21 -11.73 11.26
C TYR A 310 -12.46 -13.05 11.41
N SER A 311 -13.18 -14.18 11.26
CA SER A 311 -12.58 -15.51 11.38
C SER A 311 -11.49 -15.75 10.34
N GLY A 312 -11.72 -15.33 9.08
CA GLY A 312 -10.72 -15.38 8.03
C GLY A 312 -9.55 -14.40 8.26
N GLY A 313 -9.84 -13.25 8.88
CA GLY A 313 -8.85 -12.21 9.16
C GLY A 313 -7.90 -12.53 10.33
N ILE A 314 -8.23 -13.48 11.20
CA ILE A 314 -7.39 -13.83 12.37
C ILE A 314 -5.98 -14.25 11.95
N ILE A 315 -5.82 -14.92 10.81
CA ILE A 315 -4.52 -15.37 10.34
C ILE A 315 -3.54 -14.20 10.14
N PHE A 316 -4.03 -13.04 9.72
CA PHE A 316 -3.22 -11.83 9.53
C PHE A 316 -2.79 -11.17 10.85
N THR A 317 -3.37 -11.59 11.98
CA THR A 317 -2.99 -11.10 13.31
C THR A 317 -1.98 -12.00 14.02
N THR A 318 -1.48 -13.04 13.36
CA THR A 318 -0.40 -13.91 13.85
C THR A 318 0.97 -13.28 13.63
N ASN A 319 2.01 -13.86 14.23
CA ASN A 319 3.39 -13.39 14.02
C ASN A 319 3.84 -13.54 12.53
N ALA A 320 3.31 -14.52 11.81
CA ALA A 320 3.52 -14.67 10.36
C ALA A 320 2.52 -13.87 9.52
N GLY A 321 1.68 -13.05 10.13
CA GLY A 321 0.57 -12.34 9.47
C GLY A 321 0.98 -11.48 8.29
N VAL A 322 2.16 -10.85 8.35
CA VAL A 322 2.70 -10.02 7.25
C VAL A 322 2.98 -10.85 6.01
N TYR A 323 3.55 -12.04 6.18
CA TYR A 323 3.83 -12.93 5.05
C TYR A 323 2.54 -13.43 4.41
N TRP A 324 1.54 -13.79 5.23
CA TRP A 324 0.20 -14.15 4.75
C TRP A 324 -0.47 -12.99 4.02
N LEU A 325 -0.40 -11.78 4.59
CA LEU A 325 -0.96 -10.58 3.95
C LEU A 325 -0.33 -10.35 2.58
N THR A 326 1.00 -10.37 2.50
CA THR A 326 1.75 -10.19 1.24
C THR A 326 1.40 -11.28 0.22
N LEU A 327 1.24 -12.54 0.67
CA LEU A 327 0.86 -13.64 -0.20
C LEU A 327 -0.54 -13.44 -0.79
N PHE A 328 -1.53 -13.14 0.07
CA PHE A 328 -2.90 -12.91 -0.39
C PHE A 328 -3.01 -11.68 -1.28
N ASP A 329 -2.33 -10.61 -0.94
CA ASP A 329 -2.31 -9.38 -1.72
C ASP A 329 -1.76 -9.62 -3.14
N LYS A 330 -0.65 -10.35 -3.26
CA LYS A 330 -0.04 -10.65 -4.56
C LYS A 330 -0.83 -11.66 -5.41
N TYR A 331 -1.44 -12.67 -4.81
CA TYR A 331 -1.96 -13.80 -5.57
C TYR A 331 -3.49 -13.90 -5.56
N ALA A 332 -4.18 -13.56 -4.50
CA ALA A 332 -5.62 -13.74 -4.42
C ALA A 332 -6.39 -12.73 -5.27
N ALA A 333 -5.93 -11.49 -5.30
CA ALA A 333 -6.63 -10.40 -5.98
C ALA A 333 -6.23 -10.22 -7.45
N ASN A 334 -4.96 -10.43 -7.80
CA ASN A 334 -4.44 -10.04 -9.10
C ASN A 334 -4.95 -10.90 -10.25
N PHE A 335 -4.56 -12.18 -10.27
CA PHE A 335 -4.85 -13.06 -11.40
C PHE A 335 -6.34 -13.40 -11.51
N SER A 336 -7.00 -13.69 -10.37
CA SER A 336 -8.40 -14.04 -10.32
C SER A 336 -9.31 -12.94 -10.86
N VAL A 337 -9.03 -11.71 -10.47
CA VAL A 337 -9.81 -10.53 -10.89
C VAL A 337 -9.67 -10.26 -12.40
N LEU A 338 -8.48 -10.44 -12.96
CA LEU A 338 -8.28 -10.31 -14.41
C LEU A 338 -9.06 -11.34 -15.21
N ILE A 339 -9.10 -12.60 -14.76
CA ILE A 339 -9.92 -13.64 -15.40
C ILE A 339 -11.41 -13.27 -15.35
N ILE A 340 -11.89 -12.82 -14.19
CA ILE A 340 -13.29 -12.39 -14.04
C ILE A 340 -13.57 -11.21 -14.98
N ALA A 341 -12.69 -10.20 -15.06
CA ALA A 341 -12.84 -9.06 -15.95
C ALA A 341 -12.93 -9.46 -17.43
N ILE A 342 -12.09 -10.40 -17.87
CA ILE A 342 -12.15 -10.96 -19.23
C ILE A 342 -13.49 -11.64 -19.46
N CYS A 343 -13.94 -12.48 -18.52
CA CYS A 343 -15.23 -13.17 -18.61
C CYS A 343 -16.40 -12.18 -18.64
N GLU A 344 -16.39 -11.12 -17.83
CA GLU A 344 -17.40 -10.05 -17.86
C GLU A 344 -17.42 -9.33 -19.19
N CYS A 345 -16.26 -8.96 -19.73
CA CYS A 345 -16.17 -8.33 -21.05
C CYS A 345 -16.73 -9.24 -22.15
N LEU A 346 -16.39 -10.51 -22.15
CA LEU A 346 -16.91 -11.49 -23.12
C LEU A 346 -18.42 -11.69 -22.98
N LEU A 347 -18.90 -11.80 -21.73
CA LEU A 347 -20.33 -11.95 -21.46
C LEU A 347 -21.15 -10.78 -22.02
N ILE A 348 -20.72 -9.54 -21.74
CA ILE A 348 -21.45 -8.34 -22.15
C ILE A 348 -21.30 -8.11 -23.66
N SER A 349 -20.09 -8.24 -24.20
CA SER A 349 -19.80 -7.86 -25.58
C SER A 349 -20.28 -8.87 -26.61
N TRP A 350 -20.16 -10.17 -26.29
CA TRP A 350 -20.41 -11.27 -27.26
C TRP A 350 -21.68 -12.01 -26.94
N ASN A 351 -21.92 -12.41 -25.68
CA ASN A 351 -23.10 -13.18 -25.32
C ASN A 351 -24.37 -12.32 -25.26
N TYR A 352 -24.33 -11.21 -24.51
CA TYR A 352 -25.45 -10.27 -24.45
C TYR A 352 -25.55 -9.40 -25.72
N GLY A 353 -24.42 -9.03 -26.29
CA GLY A 353 -24.25 -8.23 -27.48
C GLY A 353 -24.04 -6.75 -27.15
N ALA A 354 -22.85 -6.22 -27.50
CA ALA A 354 -22.47 -4.82 -27.23
C ALA A 354 -23.47 -3.80 -27.77
N GLU A 355 -24.04 -4.04 -28.94
CA GLU A 355 -25.06 -3.14 -29.55
C GLU A 355 -26.35 -3.11 -28.74
N LYS A 356 -26.78 -4.25 -28.20
CA LYS A 356 -27.97 -4.33 -27.35
C LYS A 356 -27.72 -3.60 -26.04
N PHE A 357 -26.55 -3.81 -25.44
CA PHE A 357 -26.14 -3.14 -24.22
C PHE A 357 -26.05 -1.61 -24.40
N LEU A 358 -25.51 -1.14 -25.53
CA LEU A 358 -25.48 0.30 -25.86
C LEU A 358 -26.88 0.87 -26.02
N ARG A 359 -27.79 0.15 -26.66
CA ARG A 359 -29.21 0.60 -26.78
C ARG A 359 -29.88 0.70 -25.40
N ASP A 360 -29.55 -0.18 -24.47
CA ASP A 360 -30.08 -0.08 -23.11
C ASP A 360 -29.50 1.11 -22.35
N ILE A 361 -28.21 1.43 -22.56
CA ILE A 361 -27.60 2.67 -22.05
C ILE A 361 -28.25 3.91 -22.68
N GLU A 362 -28.50 3.91 -23.98
CA GLU A 362 -29.17 5.01 -24.67
C GLU A 362 -30.59 5.28 -24.13
N LYS A 363 -31.30 4.25 -23.67
CA LYS A 363 -32.60 4.43 -22.97
C LYS A 363 -32.44 5.21 -21.65
N MET A 364 -31.29 5.10 -21.00
CA MET A 364 -31.02 5.81 -19.74
C MET A 364 -30.56 7.26 -19.96
N ILE A 365 -29.66 7.48 -20.95
CA ILE A 365 -28.94 8.74 -21.14
C ILE A 365 -29.36 9.51 -22.41
N GLY A 366 -30.31 8.96 -23.21
CA GLY A 366 -30.72 9.50 -24.51
C GLY A 366 -29.82 9.03 -25.67
N THR A 367 -30.34 9.21 -26.87
CA THR A 367 -29.66 8.77 -28.09
C THR A 367 -28.33 9.47 -28.32
N LYS A 368 -27.34 8.73 -28.79
CA LYS A 368 -25.98 9.19 -29.08
C LYS A 368 -25.65 9.08 -30.55
N SER A 369 -24.53 9.69 -30.97
CA SER A 369 -24.11 9.60 -32.36
C SER A 369 -23.65 8.18 -32.71
N TYR A 370 -23.78 7.83 -34.01
CA TYR A 370 -23.31 6.53 -34.52
C TYR A 370 -21.81 6.29 -34.24
N ALA A 371 -20.99 7.34 -34.36
CA ALA A 371 -19.57 7.27 -34.07
C ALA A 371 -19.27 6.89 -32.59
N TRP A 372 -20.07 7.41 -31.65
CA TRP A 372 -19.99 7.06 -30.24
C TRP A 372 -20.31 5.58 -30.01
N SER A 373 -21.38 5.09 -30.62
CA SER A 373 -21.78 3.69 -30.51
C SER A 373 -20.71 2.74 -31.11
N LEU A 374 -20.17 3.10 -32.28
CA LEU A 374 -19.10 2.34 -32.94
C LEU A 374 -17.84 2.29 -32.11
N PHE A 375 -17.43 3.42 -31.52
CA PHE A 375 -16.26 3.51 -30.65
C PHE A 375 -16.38 2.56 -29.44
N TRP A 376 -17.48 2.63 -28.70
CA TRP A 376 -17.68 1.77 -27.53
C TRP A 376 -17.84 0.29 -27.89
N THR A 377 -18.47 -0.01 -29.02
CA THR A 377 -18.55 -1.38 -29.53
C THR A 377 -17.15 -1.95 -29.81
N ALA A 378 -16.28 -1.19 -30.48
CA ALA A 378 -14.92 -1.61 -30.77
C ALA A 378 -14.09 -1.78 -29.47
N MET A 379 -14.27 -0.84 -28.55
CA MET A 379 -13.60 -0.89 -27.24
C MET A 379 -13.97 -2.18 -26.49
N TRP A 380 -15.24 -2.48 -26.32
CA TRP A 380 -15.69 -3.62 -25.51
C TRP A 380 -15.53 -4.99 -26.19
N LYS A 381 -15.72 -5.06 -27.52
CA LYS A 381 -15.58 -6.33 -28.26
C LYS A 381 -14.11 -6.75 -28.45
N VAL A 382 -13.21 -5.78 -28.65
CA VAL A 382 -11.84 -6.09 -29.09
C VAL A 382 -10.79 -5.51 -28.15
N LEU A 383 -10.79 -4.19 -27.95
CA LEU A 383 -9.64 -3.54 -27.32
C LEU A 383 -9.52 -3.89 -25.83
N THR A 384 -10.63 -3.81 -25.09
CA THR A 384 -10.59 -4.11 -23.64
C THR A 384 -10.24 -5.58 -23.36
N PRO A 385 -10.87 -6.59 -23.98
CA PRO A 385 -10.45 -7.99 -23.78
C PRO A 385 -8.99 -8.23 -24.18
N ALA A 386 -8.54 -7.67 -25.30
CA ALA A 386 -7.16 -7.83 -25.77
C ALA A 386 -6.14 -7.21 -24.79
N THR A 387 -6.43 -6.03 -24.24
CA THR A 387 -5.57 -5.39 -23.24
C THR A 387 -5.54 -6.19 -21.94
N LEU A 388 -6.67 -6.73 -21.48
CA LEU A 388 -6.75 -7.56 -20.27
C LEU A 388 -5.97 -8.88 -20.43
N VAL A 389 -6.07 -9.54 -21.60
CA VAL A 389 -5.28 -10.74 -21.89
C VAL A 389 -3.79 -10.41 -21.89
N LYS A 390 -3.38 -9.31 -22.54
CA LYS A 390 -1.98 -8.89 -22.53
C LYS A 390 -1.50 -8.56 -21.11
N LEU A 391 -2.33 -7.90 -20.30
CA LEU A 391 -2.04 -7.61 -18.92
C LEU A 391 -1.85 -8.88 -18.09
N SER A 392 -2.73 -9.88 -18.25
CA SER A 392 -2.59 -11.19 -17.60
C SER A 392 -1.28 -11.89 -17.96
N LEU A 393 -0.80 -11.77 -19.20
CA LEU A 393 0.48 -12.33 -19.62
C LEU A 393 1.67 -11.60 -19.00
N LEU A 394 1.58 -10.27 -18.84
CA LEU A 394 2.63 -9.46 -18.21
C LEU A 394 2.74 -9.69 -16.70
N MET A 395 1.68 -10.15 -16.06
CA MET A 395 1.67 -10.47 -14.62
C MET A 395 2.18 -11.89 -14.31
N GLN A 396 2.56 -12.67 -15.30
CA GLN A 396 3.19 -13.97 -15.06
C GLN A 396 4.63 -13.76 -14.56
N PRO A 397 5.08 -14.59 -13.59
CA PRO A 397 6.47 -14.52 -13.15
C PRO A 397 7.40 -14.76 -14.33
N THR A 398 8.46 -13.98 -14.42
CA THR A 398 9.52 -14.18 -15.41
C THR A 398 10.29 -15.47 -15.12
N ASP A 399 10.92 -16.07 -16.14
CA ASP A 399 11.71 -17.30 -15.98
C ASP A 399 12.86 -17.16 -14.96
N GLU A 400 13.23 -15.92 -14.65
CA GLU A 400 14.25 -15.57 -13.64
C GLU A 400 13.65 -15.50 -12.21
N TRP A 401 12.33 -15.65 -12.06
CA TRP A 401 11.66 -15.62 -10.77
C TRP A 401 11.81 -16.98 -10.06
N GLY A 402 12.54 -16.99 -8.98
CA GLY A 402 12.72 -18.16 -8.14
C GLY A 402 13.57 -17.82 -6.90
N PRO A 403 13.61 -18.71 -5.90
CA PRO A 403 14.56 -18.52 -4.82
C PRO A 403 15.97 -18.42 -5.43
N PRO A 404 16.81 -17.48 -4.97
CA PRO A 404 18.18 -17.38 -5.45
C PRO A 404 18.81 -18.77 -5.37
N PRO A 405 19.55 -19.20 -6.40
CA PRO A 405 20.20 -20.49 -6.38
C PRO A 405 20.93 -20.64 -5.05
N LYS A 406 20.67 -21.73 -4.31
CA LYS A 406 21.29 -21.98 -3.01
C LYS A 406 22.78 -21.71 -3.21
N LEU A 407 23.31 -20.67 -2.57
CA LEU A 407 24.72 -20.36 -2.60
C LEU A 407 25.43 -21.66 -2.21
N ALA A 408 26.15 -22.22 -3.18
CA ALA A 408 27.05 -23.33 -2.85
C ALA A 408 27.93 -22.78 -1.72
N THR A 409 27.93 -23.48 -0.60
CA THR A 409 28.76 -23.16 0.56
C THR A 409 30.21 -23.05 0.08
N PHE A 410 30.62 -21.85 -0.29
CA PHE A 410 32.01 -21.58 -0.65
C PHE A 410 32.82 -21.64 0.65
N LYS A 411 33.72 -22.61 0.68
CA LYS A 411 34.77 -22.68 1.68
C LYS A 411 35.59 -21.40 1.58
N THR A 412 35.70 -20.72 2.71
CA THR A 412 36.54 -19.54 2.95
C THR A 412 37.90 -19.64 2.24
N GLY A 413 38.19 -18.71 1.34
CA GLY A 413 39.55 -18.52 0.86
C GLY A 413 39.77 -17.95 -0.54
N ASP A 414 38.77 -17.44 -1.28
CA ASP A 414 38.99 -16.89 -2.63
C ASP A 414 38.53 -15.44 -2.81
N PRO A 415 39.27 -14.60 -3.54
CA PRO A 415 38.99 -13.19 -3.77
C PRO A 415 37.78 -12.93 -4.70
N ALA A 416 36.91 -13.92 -4.93
CA ALA A 416 35.66 -13.81 -5.68
C ALA A 416 34.48 -13.24 -4.86
N GLU A 417 34.69 -12.93 -3.59
CA GLU A 417 33.63 -12.46 -2.68
C GLU A 417 33.12 -11.04 -3.04
N ASP A 418 33.97 -10.20 -3.63
CA ASP A 418 33.58 -8.85 -4.05
C ASP A 418 32.71 -8.85 -5.32
N ALA A 419 32.93 -9.77 -6.23
CA ALA A 419 32.14 -9.88 -7.47
C ALA A 419 30.76 -10.49 -7.24
N SER A 420 30.62 -11.41 -6.26
CA SER A 420 29.34 -12.03 -5.90
C SER A 420 28.43 -11.09 -5.12
N SER A 421 29.00 -10.24 -4.26
CA SER A 421 28.25 -9.22 -3.54
C SER A 421 27.70 -8.11 -4.46
N GLU A 422 28.47 -7.76 -5.51
CA GLU A 422 28.04 -6.82 -6.54
C GLU A 422 26.97 -7.42 -7.47
N TYR A 423 27.06 -8.70 -7.80
CA TYR A 423 26.07 -9.43 -8.58
C TYR A 423 24.74 -9.61 -7.82
N ILE A 424 24.79 -9.94 -6.54
CA ILE A 424 23.59 -10.04 -5.67
C ILE A 424 22.96 -8.67 -5.47
N ARG A 425 23.78 -7.61 -5.31
CA ARG A 425 23.32 -6.23 -5.18
C ARG A 425 22.67 -5.71 -6.47
N LYS A 426 23.19 -6.07 -7.62
CA LYS A 426 22.66 -5.69 -8.93
C LYS A 426 21.35 -6.44 -9.25
N ASN A 427 21.26 -7.73 -8.94
CA ASN A 427 20.09 -8.55 -9.25
C ASN A 427 18.94 -8.41 -8.24
N SER A 428 19.20 -8.00 -7.00
CA SER A 428 18.14 -7.71 -6.03
C SER A 428 17.46 -6.35 -6.27
N PHE A 429 18.18 -5.40 -6.90
CA PHE A 429 17.63 -4.08 -7.25
C PHE A 429 17.04 -3.99 -8.66
N ASP A 430 17.49 -4.85 -9.58
CA ASP A 430 17.08 -4.84 -10.99
C ASP A 430 16.07 -5.94 -11.35
N ASN A 431 15.52 -6.68 -10.37
CA ASN A 431 14.50 -7.68 -10.66
C ASN A 431 13.13 -7.00 -10.83
N PRO A 432 12.68 -6.78 -12.08
CA PRO A 432 11.46 -6.01 -12.37
C PRO A 432 10.18 -6.69 -11.89
N SER A 433 10.23 -7.96 -11.53
CA SER A 433 9.09 -8.69 -10.96
C SER A 433 8.83 -8.39 -9.48
N PHE A 434 9.75 -7.70 -8.79
CA PHE A 434 9.53 -7.20 -7.43
C PHE A 434 8.98 -5.76 -7.38
N ASN A 435 9.05 -5.03 -8.50
CA ASN A 435 8.55 -3.67 -8.62
C ASN A 435 7.10 -3.64 -9.13
N VAL A 436 6.21 -4.47 -8.60
CA VAL A 436 4.78 -4.18 -8.71
C VAL A 436 4.50 -3.10 -7.68
N THR A 437 4.53 -1.89 -8.14
CA THR A 437 4.23 -0.68 -7.39
C THR A 437 2.82 -0.80 -6.81
N TYR A 438 2.70 -1.29 -5.59
CA TYR A 438 1.49 -1.10 -4.80
C TYR A 438 1.50 0.34 -4.36
N THR A 439 0.87 1.18 -5.16
CA THR A 439 0.68 2.56 -4.77
C THR A 439 -0.27 2.63 -3.58
N PHE A 440 -0.14 3.71 -2.89
CA PHE A 440 -0.92 4.22 -1.78
C PHE A 440 -2.45 3.98 -1.87
N GLU A 441 -2.99 3.62 -3.01
CA GLU A 441 -4.42 3.35 -3.23
C GLU A 441 -4.89 1.98 -2.73
N THR A 442 -4.02 0.99 -2.56
CA THR A 442 -4.37 -0.26 -1.87
C THR A 442 -4.18 -0.18 -0.35
N ALA A 443 -3.45 0.83 0.13
CA ALA A 443 -3.30 1.15 1.55
C ALA A 443 -4.18 2.35 1.97
N ILE A 444 -4.75 3.05 1.01
CA ILE A 444 -5.78 4.07 1.07
C ILE A 444 -7.00 3.52 0.31
#